data_d771805c6c00201003e50e7d63f05495
#
_entry.id   d771805c6c00201003e50e7d63f05495
#
_cell.length_a   1.000
_cell.length_b   1.000
_cell.length_c   1.000
_cell.angle_alpha   90.00
_cell.angle_beta   90.00
_cell.angle_gamma   90.00
#
_symmetry.space_group_name_H-M   'P 1'
#
loop_
_entity.id
_entity.type
_entity.pdbx_description
1 polymer ?
#
loop_
_entity_poly.entity_id
_entity_poly.type
_entity_poly.pdbx_seq_one_letter_code
_entity_poly.pdbx_strand_id
1 'polypeptide(L)'
;MKLIFVRHGKDDNRYRGGWSSSDLIPEGVEQAKQLAKHLKDNNHTYQIAQIVSSDLTRTLTTANIISSELSLPIHKEFQIRETNNGDLAGMLNDTALKQYPGLFFSSLEMDEAYPNGESPKDFYRRIKMWFLEVTSNYHDAKGNILVVTHGGVINVIYHLVKGIEWNNKGHVFKAGNCSVHVLNMDTMEFEVENMIDFISSE
;
A
#
# COMPACT_ATOMS: atom_id res chain seq x y z
N MET A 1 -8.60 -18.82 -0.72
CA MET A 1 -7.45 -18.07 -0.16
C MET A 1 -7.79 -16.59 -0.07
N LYS A 2 -7.14 -15.83 0.86
CA LYS A 2 -7.36 -14.36 0.98
C LYS A 2 -6.07 -13.60 0.79
N LEU A 3 -6.16 -12.43 0.15
CA LEU A 3 -5.15 -11.38 0.18
C LEU A 3 -5.56 -10.33 1.21
N ILE A 4 -4.68 -10.05 2.16
CA ILE A 4 -4.92 -9.10 3.26
C ILE A 4 -4.02 -7.91 2.99
N PHE A 5 -4.59 -6.82 2.46
CA PHE A 5 -3.84 -5.60 2.19
C PHE A 5 -3.79 -4.72 3.42
N VAL A 6 -2.62 -4.15 3.65
CA VAL A 6 -2.36 -3.21 4.73
C VAL A 6 -1.60 -2.02 4.19
N ARG A 7 -2.07 -0.80 4.46
CA ARG A 7 -1.28 0.41 4.23
C ARG A 7 -0.25 0.59 5.35
N HIS A 8 0.96 1.07 5.01
CA HIS A 8 1.98 1.45 5.99
C HIS A 8 1.46 2.43 7.04
N GLY A 9 2.12 2.48 8.21
CA GLY A 9 1.86 3.46 9.26
C GLY A 9 2.13 4.89 8.80
N LYS A 10 1.76 5.88 9.60
CA LYS A 10 1.88 7.30 9.25
C LYS A 10 3.34 7.69 9.03
N ASP A 11 3.59 8.35 7.90
CA ASP A 11 4.85 9.00 7.54
C ASP A 11 4.70 10.54 7.60
N ASP A 12 5.79 11.27 7.33
CA ASP A 12 5.79 12.72 7.42
C ASP A 12 5.17 13.36 6.16
N ASN A 13 3.94 13.85 6.30
CA ASN A 13 3.16 14.46 5.24
C ASN A 13 3.65 15.85 4.78
N ARG A 14 4.70 16.40 5.41
CA ARG A 14 5.35 17.63 4.94
C ARG A 14 6.17 17.40 3.69
N TYR A 15 6.48 16.15 3.37
CA TYR A 15 7.27 15.73 2.23
C TYR A 15 6.43 15.03 1.17
N ARG A 16 6.85 15.12 -0.08
CA ARG A 16 6.32 14.31 -1.17
C ARG A 16 6.71 12.84 -0.95
N GLY A 17 5.72 11.99 -0.78
CA GLY A 17 5.94 10.55 -0.61
C GLY A 17 6.48 9.88 -1.88
N GLY A 18 5.66 9.06 -2.53
CA GLY A 18 6.07 8.31 -3.73
C GLY A 18 7.23 7.36 -3.41
N TRP A 19 8.28 7.37 -4.22
CA TRP A 19 9.50 6.57 -4.00
C TRP A 19 10.52 7.23 -3.05
N SER A 20 10.04 8.04 -2.10
CA SER A 20 10.91 8.60 -1.08
C SER A 20 11.50 7.53 -0.15
N SER A 21 12.66 7.84 0.43
CA SER A 21 13.28 7.03 1.49
C SER A 21 12.71 7.34 2.89
N SER A 22 11.69 8.20 2.99
CA SER A 22 11.06 8.58 4.26
C SER A 22 10.52 7.36 5.00
N ASP A 23 10.73 7.36 6.32
CA ASP A 23 10.25 6.32 7.22
C ASP A 23 9.01 6.80 7.99
N LEU A 24 8.49 5.92 8.84
CA LEU A 24 7.38 6.23 9.75
C LEU A 24 7.80 7.30 10.76
N ILE A 25 6.87 8.20 11.10
CA ILE A 25 6.99 9.03 12.29
C ILE A 25 6.60 8.22 13.55
N PRO A 26 6.92 8.69 14.77
CA PRO A 26 6.62 7.95 16.01
C PRO A 26 5.16 7.47 16.11
N GLU A 27 4.20 8.31 15.72
CA GLU A 27 2.79 7.94 15.65
C GLU A 27 2.55 6.75 14.69
N GLY A 28 3.20 6.75 13.51
CA GLY A 28 3.09 5.65 12.55
C GLY A 28 3.70 4.34 13.06
N VAL A 29 4.77 4.40 13.84
CA VAL A 29 5.35 3.23 14.51
C VAL A 29 4.36 2.65 15.53
N GLU A 30 3.69 3.50 16.31
CA GLU A 30 2.69 3.05 17.28
C GLU A 30 1.46 2.43 16.59
N GLN A 31 0.98 3.05 15.51
CA GLN A 31 -0.07 2.46 14.67
C GLN A 31 0.32 1.06 14.14
N ALA A 32 1.57 0.90 13.70
CA ALA A 32 2.06 -0.39 13.20
C ALA A 32 2.14 -1.45 14.30
N LYS A 33 2.47 -1.09 15.54
CA LYS A 33 2.44 -2.02 16.69
C LYS A 33 1.02 -2.45 17.05
N GLN A 34 0.07 -1.51 17.05
CA GLN A 34 -1.35 -1.82 17.32
C GLN A 34 -1.91 -2.75 16.23
N LEU A 35 -1.58 -2.50 14.95
CA LEU A 35 -1.92 -3.40 13.85
C LEU A 35 -1.30 -4.78 14.03
N ALA A 36 0.00 -4.86 14.35
CA ALA A 36 0.69 -6.14 14.53
C ALA A 36 0.06 -6.97 15.66
N LYS A 37 -0.27 -6.32 16.79
CA LYS A 37 -1.01 -6.94 17.88
C LYS A 37 -2.38 -7.44 17.43
N HIS A 38 -3.15 -6.61 16.71
CA HIS A 38 -4.47 -6.98 16.18
C HIS A 38 -4.38 -8.23 15.27
N LEU A 39 -3.43 -8.23 14.34
CA LEU A 39 -3.23 -9.36 13.42
C LEU A 39 -2.82 -10.64 14.18
N LYS A 40 -1.97 -10.54 15.20
CA LYS A 40 -1.55 -11.66 16.03
C LYS A 40 -2.74 -12.23 16.83
N ASP A 41 -3.46 -11.39 17.55
CA ASP A 41 -4.58 -11.81 18.40
C ASP A 41 -5.70 -12.48 17.59
N ASN A 42 -5.85 -12.06 16.31
CA ASN A 42 -6.87 -12.55 15.39
C ASN A 42 -6.32 -13.49 14.31
N ASN A 43 -5.07 -14.00 14.43
CA ASN A 43 -4.48 -14.83 13.37
C ASN A 43 -5.19 -16.17 13.17
N HIS A 44 -5.97 -16.65 14.15
CA HIS A 44 -6.85 -17.78 13.97
C HIS A 44 -7.93 -17.54 12.88
N THR A 45 -8.33 -16.29 12.65
CA THR A 45 -9.27 -15.85 11.60
C THR A 45 -8.53 -15.48 10.31
N TYR A 46 -7.43 -14.70 10.43
CA TYR A 46 -6.66 -14.25 9.27
C TYR A 46 -5.84 -15.36 8.61
N GLN A 47 -5.35 -16.33 9.38
CA GLN A 47 -4.53 -17.47 8.91
C GLN A 47 -3.39 -17.02 8.00
N ILE A 48 -2.68 -15.94 8.40
CA ILE A 48 -1.57 -15.37 7.64
C ILE A 48 -0.40 -16.37 7.66
N ALA A 49 0.04 -16.75 6.47
CA ALA A 49 1.16 -17.69 6.26
C ALA A 49 2.38 -17.02 5.57
N GLN A 50 2.18 -15.89 4.93
CA GLN A 50 3.23 -15.15 4.24
C GLN A 50 3.05 -13.65 4.40
N ILE A 51 4.17 -12.91 4.42
CA ILE A 51 4.20 -11.44 4.38
C ILE A 51 4.93 -11.02 3.12
N VAL A 52 4.24 -10.30 2.24
CA VAL A 52 4.80 -9.61 1.08
C VAL A 52 4.78 -8.13 1.37
N SER A 53 5.86 -7.42 1.16
CA SER A 53 5.95 -5.98 1.43
C SER A 53 6.58 -5.22 0.26
N SER A 54 6.00 -4.07 -0.07
CA SER A 54 6.77 -3.06 -0.80
C SER A 54 8.11 -2.84 -0.10
N ASP A 55 9.17 -2.66 -0.87
CA ASP A 55 10.54 -2.50 -0.36
C ASP A 55 10.90 -1.04 -0.01
N LEU A 56 9.93 -0.11 -0.02
CA LEU A 56 10.12 1.25 0.50
C LEU A 56 10.22 1.25 2.03
N THR A 57 11.04 2.16 2.59
CA THR A 57 11.40 2.17 4.02
C THR A 57 10.17 2.10 4.93
N ARG A 58 9.19 2.97 4.76
CA ARG A 58 7.97 3.02 5.60
C ARG A 58 7.13 1.73 5.59
N THR A 59 7.08 1.04 4.45
CA THR A 59 6.41 -0.28 4.35
C THR A 59 7.22 -1.37 4.99
N LEU A 60 8.55 -1.37 4.81
CA LEU A 60 9.42 -2.33 5.48
C LEU A 60 9.43 -2.16 6.99
N THR A 61 9.42 -0.92 7.52
CA THR A 61 9.31 -0.69 8.95
C THR A 61 7.99 -1.24 9.50
N THR A 62 6.86 -0.98 8.82
CA THR A 62 5.56 -1.56 9.18
C THR A 62 5.59 -3.09 9.13
N ALA A 63 6.12 -3.67 8.03
CA ALA A 63 6.19 -5.11 7.84
C ALA A 63 7.11 -5.80 8.85
N ASN A 64 8.23 -5.18 9.24
CA ASN A 64 9.15 -5.72 10.25
C ASN A 64 8.47 -5.82 11.63
N ILE A 65 7.69 -4.81 12.02
CA ILE A 65 6.92 -4.83 13.26
C ILE A 65 5.91 -5.99 13.26
N ILE A 66 5.18 -6.16 12.16
CA ILE A 66 4.22 -7.27 11.99
C ILE A 66 4.93 -8.62 11.97
N SER A 67 6.03 -8.74 11.21
CA SER A 67 6.84 -9.96 11.09
C SER A 67 7.35 -10.45 12.46
N SER A 68 7.79 -9.53 13.31
CA SER A 68 8.25 -9.84 14.67
C SER A 68 7.14 -10.46 15.52
N GLU A 69 5.91 -9.97 15.39
CA GLU A 69 4.76 -10.49 16.16
C GLU A 69 4.23 -11.83 15.63
N LEU A 70 4.22 -12.01 14.30
CA LEU A 70 3.73 -13.22 13.66
C LEU A 70 4.80 -14.31 13.48
N SER A 71 6.08 -13.98 13.66
CA SER A 71 7.23 -14.86 13.39
C SER A 71 7.26 -15.39 11.95
N LEU A 72 6.92 -14.53 10.98
CA LEU A 72 6.89 -14.84 9.55
C LEU A 72 7.94 -14.02 8.79
N PRO A 73 8.65 -14.62 7.80
CA PRO A 73 9.60 -13.87 6.97
C PRO A 73 8.88 -12.89 6.03
N ILE A 74 9.61 -11.82 5.63
CA ILE A 74 9.13 -10.82 4.69
C ILE A 74 9.72 -11.10 3.31
N HIS A 75 8.86 -11.19 2.31
CA HIS A 75 9.22 -11.19 0.89
C HIS A 75 9.05 -9.77 0.33
N LYS A 76 10.16 -9.18 -0.13
CA LYS A 76 10.14 -7.83 -0.71
C LYS A 76 9.62 -7.87 -2.14
N GLU A 77 8.71 -6.92 -2.45
CA GLU A 77 8.09 -6.82 -3.76
C GLU A 77 8.13 -5.39 -4.29
N PHE A 78 8.93 -5.19 -5.34
CA PHE A 78 9.10 -3.91 -6.01
C PHE A 78 7.83 -3.43 -6.72
N GLN A 79 7.06 -4.33 -7.29
CA GLN A 79 5.90 -4.00 -8.12
C GLN A 79 4.76 -3.35 -7.34
N ILE A 80 4.73 -3.48 -6.00
CA ILE A 80 3.72 -2.85 -5.13
C ILE A 80 4.23 -1.59 -4.42
N ARG A 81 5.28 -0.94 -4.92
CA ARG A 81 5.68 0.41 -4.49
C ARG A 81 4.59 1.43 -4.85
N GLU A 82 4.56 2.54 -4.10
CA GLU A 82 3.75 3.72 -4.44
C GLU A 82 4.19 4.30 -5.81
N THR A 83 3.50 5.31 -6.31
CA THR A 83 3.86 6.01 -7.54
C THR A 83 5.30 6.50 -7.49
N ASN A 84 6.07 6.23 -8.55
CA ASN A 84 7.38 6.85 -8.75
C ASN A 84 7.21 8.31 -9.15
N ASN A 85 7.31 9.21 -8.20
CA ASN A 85 7.21 10.65 -8.42
C ASN A 85 8.56 11.32 -8.78
N GLY A 86 9.55 10.51 -9.17
CA GLY A 86 10.83 10.96 -9.73
C GLY A 86 11.53 11.99 -8.87
N ASP A 87 11.85 13.14 -9.47
CA ASP A 87 12.58 14.23 -8.82
C ASP A 87 11.86 14.83 -7.60
N LEU A 88 10.55 14.60 -7.47
CA LEU A 88 9.76 15.09 -6.34
C LEU A 88 9.86 14.18 -5.12
N ALA A 89 10.42 12.97 -5.24
CA ALA A 89 10.47 11.99 -4.15
C ALA A 89 11.25 12.53 -2.94
N GLY A 90 10.57 12.63 -1.78
CA GLY A 90 11.19 13.14 -0.54
C GLY A 90 11.41 14.66 -0.50
N MET A 91 10.93 15.40 -1.49
CA MET A 91 11.02 16.86 -1.49
C MET A 91 10.01 17.47 -0.51
N LEU A 92 10.40 18.54 0.21
CA LEU A 92 9.43 19.33 0.99
C LEU A 92 8.32 19.86 0.10
N ASN A 93 7.07 19.80 0.56
CA ASN A 93 5.92 20.24 -0.22
C ASN A 93 6.06 21.70 -0.71
N ASP A 94 6.54 22.61 0.14
CA ASP A 94 6.76 24.02 -0.22
C ASP A 94 7.83 24.19 -1.30
N THR A 95 8.88 23.37 -1.27
CA THR A 95 9.93 23.36 -2.29
C THR A 95 9.38 22.80 -3.60
N ALA A 96 8.63 21.70 -3.55
CA ALA A 96 8.00 21.11 -4.71
C ALA A 96 7.02 22.07 -5.41
N LEU A 97 6.21 22.82 -4.62
CA LEU A 97 5.29 23.81 -5.16
C LEU A 97 6.01 24.98 -5.87
N LYS A 98 7.20 25.35 -5.40
CA LYS A 98 8.01 26.41 -6.02
C LYS A 98 8.72 25.95 -7.29
N GLN A 99 9.29 24.73 -7.26
CA GLN A 99 10.07 24.20 -8.39
C GLN A 99 9.20 23.57 -9.47
N TYR A 100 8.07 22.97 -9.08
CA TYR A 100 7.12 22.27 -9.96
C TYR A 100 5.69 22.75 -9.67
N PRO A 101 5.36 24.02 -10.00
CA PRO A 101 4.05 24.60 -9.67
C PRO A 101 2.92 23.84 -10.36
N GLY A 102 1.93 23.41 -9.58
CA GLY A 102 0.76 22.67 -10.08
C GLY A 102 1.00 21.20 -10.40
N LEU A 103 2.22 20.68 -10.22
CA LEU A 103 2.54 19.28 -10.52
C LEU A 103 2.15 18.39 -9.35
N PHE A 104 1.06 17.66 -9.53
CA PHE A 104 0.54 16.61 -8.64
C PHE A 104 0.21 15.38 -9.45
N PHE A 105 0.10 14.22 -8.79
CA PHE A 105 -0.33 13.00 -9.48
C PHE A 105 -1.67 13.18 -10.21
N SER A 106 -2.60 13.89 -9.58
CA SER A 106 -3.92 14.17 -10.16
C SER A 106 -3.91 15.22 -11.28
N SER A 107 -2.84 16.00 -11.46
CA SER A 107 -2.73 16.97 -12.56
C SER A 107 -2.17 16.37 -13.84
N LEU A 108 -1.46 15.24 -13.75
CA LEU A 108 -0.88 14.54 -14.90
C LEU A 108 -1.98 13.99 -15.82
N GLU A 109 -1.72 14.02 -17.13
CA GLU A 109 -2.45 13.20 -18.08
C GLU A 109 -2.01 11.72 -17.91
N MET A 110 -2.84 10.77 -18.39
CA MET A 110 -2.58 9.34 -18.16
C MET A 110 -1.23 8.87 -18.69
N ASP A 111 -0.75 9.43 -19.80
CA ASP A 111 0.53 9.12 -20.43
C ASP A 111 1.65 10.11 -20.05
N GLU A 112 1.36 11.14 -19.27
CA GLU A 112 2.33 12.12 -18.82
C GLU A 112 3.07 11.63 -17.57
N ALA A 113 4.39 11.51 -17.64
CA ALA A 113 5.21 11.07 -16.52
C ALA A 113 5.69 12.22 -15.65
N TYR A 114 5.90 11.96 -14.35
CA TYR A 114 6.72 12.83 -13.52
C TYR A 114 8.13 12.96 -14.10
N PRO A 115 8.82 14.09 -13.92
CA PRO A 115 10.25 14.21 -14.25
C PRO A 115 11.05 13.08 -13.59
N ASN A 116 11.72 12.24 -14.40
CA ASN A 116 12.44 11.04 -13.97
C ASN A 116 11.58 10.03 -13.17
N GLY A 117 10.27 10.05 -13.34
CA GLY A 117 9.32 9.18 -12.66
C GLY A 117 8.45 8.36 -13.63
N GLU A 118 7.31 7.89 -13.14
CA GLU A 118 6.34 7.13 -13.93
C GLU A 118 5.08 7.96 -14.23
N SER A 119 4.36 7.57 -15.29
CA SER A 119 3.04 8.10 -15.61
C SER A 119 1.95 7.40 -14.79
N PRO A 120 0.73 7.99 -14.65
CA PRO A 120 -0.42 7.30 -14.08
C PRO A 120 -0.71 5.95 -14.74
N LYS A 121 -0.58 5.86 -16.05
CA LYS A 121 -0.78 4.63 -16.83
C LYS A 121 0.26 3.56 -16.50
N ASP A 122 1.54 3.94 -16.33
CA ASP A 122 2.60 2.99 -15.97
C ASP A 122 2.42 2.49 -14.53
N PHE A 123 2.07 3.38 -13.58
CA PHE A 123 1.70 3.00 -12.22
C PHE A 123 0.57 1.96 -12.21
N TYR A 124 -0.56 2.28 -12.86
CA TYR A 124 -1.69 1.35 -12.95
C TYR A 124 -1.31 0.01 -13.59
N ARG A 125 -0.58 0.05 -14.71
CA ARG A 125 -0.16 -1.17 -15.43
C ARG A 125 0.74 -2.06 -14.56
N ARG A 126 1.69 -1.48 -13.83
CA ARG A 126 2.59 -2.21 -12.93
C ARG A 126 1.81 -2.95 -11.84
N ILE A 127 0.88 -2.26 -11.18
CA ILE A 127 0.05 -2.87 -10.13
C ILE A 127 -0.87 -3.95 -10.71
N LYS A 128 -1.50 -3.68 -11.86
CA LYS A 128 -2.37 -4.64 -12.53
C LYS A 128 -1.61 -5.92 -12.91
N MET A 129 -0.40 -5.81 -13.45
CA MET A 129 0.42 -6.98 -13.82
C MET A 129 0.76 -7.82 -12.61
N TRP A 130 1.22 -7.20 -11.52
CA TRP A 130 1.47 -7.88 -10.25
C TRP A 130 0.21 -8.60 -9.72
N PHE A 131 -0.92 -7.91 -9.71
CA PHE A 131 -2.18 -8.47 -9.21
C PHE A 131 -2.61 -9.69 -10.03
N LEU A 132 -2.54 -9.62 -11.36
CA LEU A 132 -2.85 -10.74 -12.24
C LEU A 132 -1.88 -11.93 -12.02
N GLU A 133 -0.60 -11.68 -11.80
CA GLU A 133 0.39 -12.72 -11.51
C GLU A 133 0.08 -13.42 -10.19
N VAL A 134 -0.17 -12.66 -9.12
CA VAL A 134 -0.55 -13.21 -7.80
C VAL A 134 -1.85 -14.00 -7.89
N THR A 135 -2.85 -13.46 -8.62
CA THR A 135 -4.15 -14.15 -8.78
C THR A 135 -4.07 -15.41 -9.62
N SER A 136 -3.15 -15.48 -10.58
CA SER A 136 -2.95 -16.69 -11.40
C SER A 136 -2.24 -17.82 -10.64
N ASN A 137 -1.41 -17.49 -9.67
CA ASN A 137 -0.55 -18.44 -8.95
C ASN A 137 -1.02 -18.77 -7.53
N TYR A 138 -2.15 -18.22 -7.08
CA TYR A 138 -2.58 -18.32 -5.67
C TYR A 138 -3.02 -19.73 -5.25
N HIS A 139 -3.35 -20.62 -6.18
CA HIS A 139 -3.82 -21.97 -5.88
C HIS A 139 -2.79 -22.83 -5.12
N ASP A 140 -1.51 -22.51 -5.25
CA ASP A 140 -0.41 -23.22 -4.59
C ASP A 140 -0.06 -22.63 -3.20
N ALA A 141 -0.69 -21.53 -2.80
CA ALA A 141 -0.38 -20.87 -1.52
C ALA A 141 -0.92 -21.64 -0.32
N LYS A 142 -0.04 -21.90 0.65
CA LYS A 142 -0.40 -22.52 1.93
C LYS A 142 -0.85 -21.46 2.94
N GLY A 143 -2.10 -21.03 2.87
CA GLY A 143 -2.69 -20.03 3.75
C GLY A 143 -2.81 -18.65 3.09
N ASN A 144 -3.14 -17.63 3.87
CA ASN A 144 -3.41 -16.28 3.37
C ASN A 144 -2.14 -15.42 3.33
N ILE A 145 -2.11 -14.45 2.41
CA ILE A 145 -0.97 -13.56 2.19
C ILE A 145 -1.30 -12.17 2.73
N LEU A 146 -0.46 -11.68 3.64
CA LEU A 146 -0.48 -10.28 4.08
C LEU A 146 0.38 -9.44 3.12
N VAL A 147 -0.19 -8.39 2.57
CA VAL A 147 0.46 -7.47 1.61
C VAL A 147 0.58 -6.09 2.23
N VAL A 148 1.80 -5.71 2.65
CA VAL A 148 2.07 -4.38 3.21
C VAL A 148 2.47 -3.43 2.09
N THR A 149 1.64 -2.41 1.85
CA THR A 149 1.78 -1.55 0.68
C THR A 149 1.28 -0.11 0.96
N HIS A 150 0.78 0.59 -0.05
CA HIS A 150 0.47 2.02 -0.05
C HIS A 150 -0.98 2.30 -0.44
N GLY A 151 -1.46 3.51 -0.14
CA GLY A 151 -2.83 3.91 -0.41
C GLY A 151 -3.17 3.91 -1.90
N GLY A 152 -2.27 4.37 -2.76
CA GLY A 152 -2.47 4.37 -4.21
C GLY A 152 -2.58 2.95 -4.78
N VAL A 153 -1.75 2.03 -4.31
CA VAL A 153 -1.78 0.62 -4.72
C VAL A 153 -3.10 -0.03 -4.32
N ILE A 154 -3.51 0.12 -3.06
CA ILE A 154 -4.80 -0.43 -2.56
C ILE A 154 -5.96 0.13 -3.39
N ASN A 155 -5.94 1.42 -3.74
CA ASN A 155 -6.97 2.03 -4.57
C ASN A 155 -7.05 1.40 -5.97
N VAL A 156 -5.90 1.14 -6.61
CA VAL A 156 -5.86 0.42 -7.91
C VAL A 156 -6.45 -0.99 -7.78
N ILE A 157 -6.10 -1.73 -6.72
CA ILE A 157 -6.64 -3.08 -6.49
C ILE A 157 -8.17 -3.06 -6.35
N TYR A 158 -8.74 -2.08 -5.62
CA TYR A 158 -10.18 -1.92 -5.53
C TYR A 158 -10.84 -1.72 -6.90
N HIS A 159 -10.26 -0.88 -7.75
CA HIS A 159 -10.80 -0.65 -9.10
C HIS A 159 -10.75 -1.92 -9.95
N LEU A 160 -9.65 -2.68 -9.88
CA LEU A 160 -9.49 -3.95 -10.61
C LEU A 160 -10.54 -4.98 -10.15
N VAL A 161 -10.73 -5.13 -8.85
CA VAL A 161 -11.68 -6.10 -8.27
C VAL A 161 -13.12 -5.72 -8.56
N LYS A 162 -13.47 -4.43 -8.42
CA LYS A 162 -14.85 -3.95 -8.63
C LYS A 162 -15.17 -3.69 -10.12
N GLY A 163 -14.22 -3.87 -11.05
CA GLY A 163 -14.42 -3.64 -12.48
C GLY A 163 -14.71 -2.17 -12.82
N ILE A 164 -14.21 -1.23 -12.02
CA ILE A 164 -14.39 0.22 -12.20
C ILE A 164 -13.17 0.76 -12.93
N GLU A 165 -13.41 1.61 -13.95
CA GLU A 165 -12.32 2.27 -14.65
C GLU A 165 -11.50 3.13 -13.69
N TRP A 166 -10.18 2.92 -13.69
CA TRP A 166 -9.26 3.67 -12.85
C TRP A 166 -8.74 4.91 -13.56
N ASN A 167 -8.61 6.00 -12.81
CA ASN A 167 -7.87 7.18 -13.21
C ASN A 167 -7.15 7.80 -11.99
N ASN A 168 -6.25 8.76 -12.25
CA ASN A 168 -5.44 9.41 -11.23
C ASN A 168 -6.10 10.65 -10.60
N LYS A 169 -7.37 10.94 -10.87
CA LYS A 169 -7.99 12.21 -10.45
C LYS A 169 -8.50 12.19 -9.01
N GLY A 170 -8.44 11.03 -8.33
CA GLY A 170 -8.80 10.94 -6.92
C GLY A 170 -8.71 9.53 -6.34
N HIS A 171 -8.80 9.45 -5.01
CA HIS A 171 -8.93 8.18 -4.30
C HIS A 171 -10.40 7.92 -3.98
N VAL A 172 -11.03 7.02 -4.72
CA VAL A 172 -12.44 6.63 -4.52
C VAL A 172 -12.60 5.80 -3.25
N PHE A 173 -11.62 4.93 -2.97
CA PHE A 173 -11.65 4.01 -1.84
C PHE A 173 -10.73 4.49 -0.73
N LYS A 174 -11.23 4.48 0.51
CA LYS A 174 -10.42 4.86 1.68
C LYS A 174 -9.35 3.78 1.94
N ALA A 175 -8.15 4.22 2.27
CA ALA A 175 -7.07 3.40 2.78
C ALA A 175 -6.32 4.20 3.84
N GLY A 176 -6.78 4.13 5.08
CA GLY A 176 -6.16 4.79 6.24
C GLY A 176 -4.78 4.19 6.55
N ASN A 177 -3.94 4.91 7.31
CA ASN A 177 -2.69 4.33 7.78
C ASN A 177 -2.97 3.10 8.65
N CYS A 178 -2.23 2.03 8.43
CA CYS A 178 -2.43 0.72 9.06
C CYS A 178 -3.84 0.11 8.87
N SER A 179 -4.63 0.58 7.89
CA SER A 179 -5.91 -0.04 7.59
C SER A 179 -5.76 -1.45 7.03
N VAL A 180 -6.70 -2.32 7.39
CA VAL A 180 -6.79 -3.70 6.90
C VAL A 180 -7.92 -3.83 5.88
N HIS A 181 -7.62 -4.48 4.76
CA HIS A 181 -8.58 -4.81 3.70
C HIS A 181 -8.43 -6.28 3.35
N VAL A 182 -9.51 -7.04 3.40
CA VAL A 182 -9.47 -8.49 3.16
C VAL A 182 -10.20 -8.80 1.86
N LEU A 183 -9.47 -9.27 0.87
CA LEU A 183 -9.99 -9.74 -0.41
C LEU A 183 -10.09 -11.27 -0.40
N ASN A 184 -11.28 -11.79 -0.60
CA ASN A 184 -11.50 -13.20 -0.86
C ASN A 184 -11.22 -13.49 -2.34
N MET A 185 -10.24 -14.37 -2.60
CA MET A 185 -9.77 -14.67 -3.95
C MET A 185 -10.71 -15.60 -4.71
N ASP A 186 -11.57 -16.35 -4.00
CA ASP A 186 -12.48 -17.31 -4.62
C ASP A 186 -13.75 -16.60 -5.14
N THR A 187 -14.20 -15.54 -4.44
CA THR A 187 -15.36 -14.72 -4.84
C THR A 187 -14.97 -13.43 -5.54
N MET A 188 -13.70 -13.02 -5.45
CA MET A 188 -13.20 -11.71 -5.91
C MET A 188 -13.96 -10.55 -5.27
N GLU A 189 -14.25 -10.66 -3.97
CA GLU A 189 -14.96 -9.63 -3.20
C GLU A 189 -14.17 -9.24 -1.95
N PHE A 190 -14.23 -7.96 -1.58
CA PHE A 190 -13.69 -7.49 -0.31
C PHE A 190 -14.66 -7.85 0.82
N GLU A 191 -14.20 -8.68 1.77
CA GLU A 191 -14.93 -9.02 3.00
C GLU A 191 -14.75 -7.96 4.09
N VAL A 192 -13.62 -7.25 4.06
CA VAL A 192 -13.28 -6.17 4.98
C VAL A 192 -12.71 -5.01 4.19
N GLU A 193 -13.19 -3.79 4.43
CA GLU A 193 -12.76 -2.56 3.78
C GLU A 193 -12.34 -1.52 4.82
N ASN A 194 -11.09 -1.04 4.73
CA ASN A 194 -10.55 0.07 5.54
C ASN A 194 -10.79 -0.07 7.06
N MET A 195 -10.61 -1.28 7.61
CA MET A 195 -10.76 -1.49 9.05
C MET A 195 -9.58 -0.87 9.81
N ILE A 196 -9.86 0.03 10.73
CA ILE A 196 -8.91 0.75 11.58
C ILE A 196 -9.36 0.83 13.06
N ASP A 197 -10.39 0.11 13.45
CA ASP A 197 -11.05 0.24 14.77
C ASP A 197 -10.13 -0.16 15.95
N PHE A 198 -9.04 -0.87 15.64
CA PHE A 198 -8.00 -1.25 16.59
C PHE A 198 -6.92 -0.17 16.77
N ILE A 199 -6.93 0.90 15.98
CA ILE A 199 -6.03 2.04 16.10
C ILE A 199 -6.66 3.01 17.11
N SER A 200 -6.04 3.12 18.29
CA SER A 200 -6.44 4.12 19.28
C SER A 200 -6.10 5.52 18.74
N SER A 201 -7.08 6.42 18.71
CA SER A 201 -6.81 7.86 18.62
C SER A 201 -6.29 8.34 19.97
N GLU A 202 -5.06 8.83 20.00
CA GLU A 202 -4.58 9.62 21.15
C GLU A 202 -5.32 10.95 21.23
#